data_eee4dc75a98cc82ac4db48452db7ea12
#
_entry.id   eee4dc75a98cc82ac4db48452db7ea12
#
_cell.length_a   1.000
_cell.length_b   1.000
_cell.length_c   1.000
_cell.angle_alpha   90.00
_cell.angle_beta   90.00
_cell.angle_gamma   90.00
#
_symmetry.space_group_name_H-M   'P 1'
#
loop_
_entity.id
_entity.type
_entity.pdbx_description
1 polymer ?
#
loop_
_entity_poly.entity_id
_entity_poly.type
_entity_poly.pdbx_seq_one_letter_code
_entity_poly.pdbx_strand_id
1 'polypeptide(L)'
;SRGQNDQVYIDQLNRIVLKNKSTSAAFTNMSSVRKVTILTRVMKIVHGVLSKGIHVTKRDLFYTDVKLFKDQKDSDAVLDDISCLLGCTRNSLHVVASEKGVVVGRLRYKEDGDDIDCTKMGVGGKAIPSNVDKVTELRTDAKFVLLVEKDAAFMRLAEDRFYNKYPCIIITAKGQPDVATRLFLSKVKRELKLPVLALVDADPY
;
A
#
# COMPACT_ATOMS: atom_id res chain seq x y z
N SER A 1 15.19 -8.01 -10.17
CA SER A 1 14.87 -6.61 -9.88
C SER A 1 15.03 -5.80 -11.16
N ARG A 2 13.94 -5.17 -11.61
CA ARG A 2 13.97 -4.25 -12.73
C ARG A 2 14.44 -2.89 -12.21
N GLY A 3 15.70 -2.53 -12.46
CA GLY A 3 16.25 -1.24 -12.09
C GLY A 3 15.70 -0.10 -12.97
N GLN A 4 15.92 1.15 -12.56
CA GLN A 4 15.56 2.35 -13.37
C GLN A 4 16.03 2.29 -14.83
N ASN A 5 17.11 1.55 -15.11
CA ASN A 5 17.67 1.38 -16.45
C ASN A 5 16.83 0.50 -17.39
N ASP A 6 15.80 -0.19 -16.89
CA ASP A 6 14.92 -1.03 -17.71
C ASP A 6 13.62 -0.32 -18.11
N GLN A 7 13.50 0.97 -17.82
CA GLN A 7 12.37 1.82 -18.20
C GLN A 7 12.68 2.61 -19.47
N VAL A 8 11.70 2.72 -20.36
CA VAL A 8 11.76 3.59 -21.55
C VAL A 8 10.52 4.45 -21.56
N TYR A 9 10.71 5.75 -21.65
CA TYR A 9 9.63 6.67 -21.90
C TYR A 9 9.29 6.67 -23.41
N ILE A 10 8.01 6.47 -23.72
CA ILE A 10 7.52 6.53 -25.10
C ILE A 10 6.71 7.80 -25.26
N ASP A 11 7.26 8.79 -25.95
CA ASP A 11 6.65 10.11 -26.19
C ASP A 11 5.27 10.01 -26.83
N GLN A 12 5.10 9.14 -27.82
CA GLN A 12 3.83 8.92 -28.53
C GLN A 12 2.70 8.42 -27.64
N LEU A 13 3.01 7.75 -26.52
CA LEU A 13 2.06 7.20 -25.57
C LEU A 13 2.01 7.99 -24.26
N ASN A 14 2.87 9.00 -24.11
CA ASN A 14 3.04 9.81 -22.89
C ASN A 14 3.13 8.94 -21.62
N ARG A 15 3.84 7.82 -21.69
CA ARG A 15 4.00 6.89 -20.56
C ARG A 15 5.34 6.16 -20.57
N ILE A 16 5.76 5.75 -19.38
CA ILE A 16 6.93 4.89 -19.18
C ILE A 16 6.52 3.43 -19.43
N VAL A 17 7.25 2.74 -20.26
CA VAL A 17 7.11 1.29 -20.53
C VAL A 17 8.37 0.56 -20.11
N LEU A 18 8.24 -0.67 -19.69
CA LEU A 18 9.39 -1.51 -19.37
C LEU A 18 9.97 -2.11 -20.65
N LYS A 19 11.30 -2.13 -20.76
CA LYS A 19 12.00 -2.85 -21.84
C LYS A 19 11.61 -4.33 -21.83
N ASN A 20 11.51 -4.92 -23.00
CA ASN A 20 11.26 -6.36 -23.15
C ASN A 20 12.55 -7.14 -22.85
N LYS A 21 12.89 -7.26 -21.57
CA LYS A 21 14.07 -7.97 -21.08
C LYS A 21 13.63 -9.17 -20.26
N SER A 22 14.01 -10.35 -20.69
CA SER A 22 13.75 -11.60 -19.97
C SER A 22 15.04 -12.14 -19.36
N THR A 23 14.93 -12.70 -18.16
CA THR A 23 16.00 -13.47 -17.51
C THR A 23 15.49 -14.87 -17.23
N SER A 24 16.33 -15.88 -17.45
CA SER A 24 16.00 -17.28 -17.14
C SER A 24 16.77 -17.76 -15.92
N ALA A 25 16.12 -18.63 -15.12
CA ALA A 25 16.75 -19.31 -14.00
C ALA A 25 16.33 -20.78 -14.03
N ALA A 26 17.29 -21.69 -13.84
CA ALA A 26 17.05 -23.14 -13.91
C ALA A 26 17.50 -23.85 -12.64
N PHE A 27 16.88 -24.97 -12.30
CA PHE A 27 17.30 -25.83 -11.18
C PHE A 27 18.67 -26.48 -11.41
N THR A 28 19.08 -26.66 -12.65
CA THR A 28 20.35 -27.27 -13.01
C THR A 28 21.56 -26.39 -12.75
N ASN A 29 21.36 -25.09 -12.50
CA ASN A 29 22.44 -24.13 -12.26
C ASN A 29 22.55 -23.84 -10.75
N MET A 30 23.71 -24.13 -10.14
CA MET A 30 24.00 -23.92 -8.73
C MET A 30 23.75 -22.46 -8.27
N SER A 31 24.01 -21.48 -9.13
CA SER A 31 23.81 -20.07 -8.79
C SER A 31 22.34 -19.66 -8.76
N SER A 32 21.46 -20.36 -9.46
CA SER A 32 20.05 -20.03 -9.58
C SER A 32 19.12 -20.99 -8.83
N VAL A 33 19.59 -22.17 -8.42
CA VAL A 33 18.77 -23.19 -7.75
C VAL A 33 18.04 -22.65 -6.53
N ARG A 34 18.71 -21.88 -5.69
CA ARG A 34 18.10 -21.27 -4.51
C ARG A 34 16.97 -20.31 -4.91
N LYS A 35 17.20 -19.46 -5.90
CA LYS A 35 16.17 -18.52 -6.40
C LYS A 35 14.94 -19.25 -6.94
N VAL A 36 15.16 -20.30 -7.72
CA VAL A 36 14.05 -21.11 -8.29
C VAL A 36 13.29 -21.86 -7.18
N THR A 37 13.98 -22.37 -6.16
CA THR A 37 13.35 -22.99 -4.99
C THR A 37 12.46 -22.01 -4.25
N ILE A 38 12.96 -20.79 -3.96
CA ILE A 38 12.17 -19.74 -3.32
C ILE A 38 10.96 -19.37 -4.20
N LEU A 39 11.17 -19.22 -5.51
CA LEU A 39 10.10 -18.89 -6.45
C LEU A 39 8.98 -19.95 -6.43
N THR A 40 9.32 -21.23 -6.52
CA THR A 40 8.35 -22.33 -6.45
C THR A 40 7.62 -22.33 -5.11
N ARG A 41 8.32 -22.07 -4.01
CA ARG A 41 7.72 -22.00 -2.67
C ARG A 41 6.73 -20.82 -2.55
N VAL A 42 7.12 -19.63 -3.00
CA VAL A 42 6.24 -18.45 -3.00
C VAL A 42 5.02 -18.67 -3.88
N MET A 43 5.18 -19.24 -5.08
CA MET A 43 4.03 -19.61 -5.94
C MET A 43 3.07 -20.57 -5.24
N LYS A 44 3.57 -21.57 -4.52
CA LYS A 44 2.75 -22.52 -3.75
C LYS A 44 1.97 -21.80 -2.63
N ILE A 45 2.62 -20.87 -1.92
CA ILE A 45 1.97 -20.08 -0.85
C ILE A 45 0.87 -19.21 -1.47
N VAL A 46 1.18 -18.46 -2.53
CA VAL A 46 0.23 -17.59 -3.23
C VAL A 46 -0.96 -18.39 -3.77
N HIS A 47 -0.73 -19.55 -4.37
CA HIS A 47 -1.80 -20.45 -4.81
C HIS A 47 -2.71 -20.84 -3.64
N GLY A 48 -2.14 -21.19 -2.48
CA GLY A 48 -2.91 -21.53 -1.28
C GLY A 48 -3.74 -20.36 -0.73
N VAL A 49 -3.18 -19.14 -0.78
CA VAL A 49 -3.85 -17.91 -0.37
C VAL A 49 -5.04 -17.61 -1.29
N LEU A 50 -4.83 -17.67 -2.61
CA LEU A 50 -5.88 -17.48 -3.62
C LEU A 50 -6.99 -18.51 -3.50
N SER A 51 -6.64 -19.80 -3.35
CA SER A 51 -7.61 -20.88 -3.23
C SER A 51 -8.50 -20.78 -1.99
N LYS A 52 -7.99 -20.16 -0.92
CA LYS A 52 -8.74 -19.93 0.32
C LYS A 52 -9.48 -18.57 0.32
N GLY A 53 -9.28 -17.72 -0.66
CA GLY A 53 -9.87 -16.38 -0.73
C GLY A 53 -9.39 -15.43 0.38
N ILE A 54 -8.24 -15.71 1.02
CA ILE A 54 -7.68 -14.88 2.09
C ILE A 54 -6.65 -13.89 1.55
N HIS A 55 -6.32 -12.87 2.33
CA HIS A 55 -5.27 -11.91 2.03
C HIS A 55 -4.14 -12.04 3.04
N VAL A 56 -2.90 -11.86 2.59
CA VAL A 56 -1.70 -11.89 3.42
C VAL A 56 -0.82 -10.68 3.13
N THR A 57 -0.03 -10.27 4.10
CA THR A 57 1.01 -9.24 3.86
C THR A 57 2.30 -9.90 3.36
N LYS A 58 3.22 -9.10 2.81
CA LYS A 58 4.58 -9.57 2.49
C LYS A 58 5.28 -10.18 3.70
N ARG A 59 5.02 -9.62 4.88
CA ARG A 59 5.60 -10.07 6.13
C ARG A 59 5.05 -11.43 6.56
N ASP A 60 3.74 -11.64 6.42
CA ASP A 60 3.12 -12.94 6.68
C ASP A 60 3.64 -14.01 5.73
N LEU A 61 3.79 -13.67 4.44
CA LEU A 61 4.38 -14.55 3.45
C LEU A 61 5.79 -14.97 3.85
N PHE A 62 6.65 -14.02 4.28
CA PHE A 62 7.98 -14.31 4.77
C PHE A 62 7.97 -15.24 5.99
N TYR A 63 7.09 -14.99 6.97
CA TYR A 63 7.01 -15.81 8.18
C TYR A 63 6.49 -17.23 7.93
N THR A 64 5.87 -17.49 6.79
CA THR A 64 5.44 -18.85 6.43
C THR A 64 6.61 -19.82 6.26
N ASP A 65 7.79 -19.34 5.85
CA ASP A 65 8.98 -20.19 5.67
C ASP A 65 10.30 -19.42 5.85
N VAL A 66 10.51 -18.88 7.07
CA VAL A 66 11.68 -18.07 7.43
C VAL A 66 13.01 -18.81 7.17
N LYS A 67 13.03 -20.16 7.39
CA LYS A 67 14.25 -20.96 7.20
C LYS A 67 14.69 -20.98 5.74
N LEU A 68 13.76 -21.02 4.80
CA LEU A 68 14.06 -21.01 3.38
C LEU A 68 14.41 -19.59 2.90
N PHE A 69 13.63 -18.59 3.31
CA PHE A 69 13.80 -17.23 2.82
C PHE A 69 15.03 -16.54 3.41
N LYS A 70 15.34 -16.78 4.69
CA LYS A 70 16.43 -16.17 5.48
C LYS A 70 16.26 -14.65 5.65
N ASP A 71 16.03 -13.90 4.56
CA ASP A 71 15.79 -12.46 4.56
C ASP A 71 14.46 -12.15 3.85
N GLN A 72 13.70 -11.21 4.39
CA GLN A 72 12.43 -10.76 3.77
C GLN A 72 12.65 -10.20 2.36
N LYS A 73 13.83 -9.60 2.09
CA LYS A 73 14.18 -9.09 0.76
C LYS A 73 14.17 -10.17 -0.31
N ASP A 74 14.58 -11.40 0.04
CA ASP A 74 14.58 -12.52 -0.91
C ASP A 74 13.16 -12.91 -1.32
N SER A 75 12.24 -13.03 -0.34
CA SER A 75 10.83 -13.32 -0.63
C SER A 75 10.13 -12.17 -1.37
N ASP A 76 10.45 -10.92 -1.03
CA ASP A 76 9.91 -9.73 -1.70
C ASP A 76 10.34 -9.64 -3.16
N ALA A 77 11.63 -9.85 -3.46
CA ALA A 77 12.16 -9.83 -4.81
C ALA A 77 11.54 -10.92 -5.69
N VAL A 78 11.36 -12.12 -5.13
CA VAL A 78 10.74 -13.22 -5.84
C VAL A 78 9.25 -12.97 -6.08
N LEU A 79 8.53 -12.35 -5.13
CA LEU A 79 7.14 -11.97 -5.32
C LEU A 79 6.97 -10.95 -6.46
N ASP A 80 7.90 -9.99 -6.57
CA ASP A 80 7.92 -9.02 -7.66
C ASP A 80 8.22 -9.72 -9.02
N ASP A 81 9.13 -10.70 -9.03
CA ASP A 81 9.40 -11.52 -10.22
C ASP A 81 8.15 -12.31 -10.66
N ILE A 82 7.39 -12.90 -9.71
CA ILE A 82 6.14 -13.62 -9.98
C ILE A 82 5.08 -12.68 -10.53
N SER A 83 4.91 -11.51 -9.95
CA SER A 83 3.98 -10.49 -10.46
C SER A 83 4.29 -10.11 -11.90
N CYS A 84 5.58 -9.96 -12.23
CA CYS A 84 6.03 -9.70 -13.60
C CYS A 84 5.81 -10.91 -14.53
N LEU A 85 6.06 -12.13 -14.05
CA LEU A 85 5.88 -13.36 -14.84
C LEU A 85 4.42 -13.57 -15.22
N LEU A 86 3.51 -13.32 -14.28
CA LEU A 86 2.07 -13.48 -14.47
C LEU A 86 1.39 -12.26 -15.09
N GLY A 87 2.10 -11.14 -15.25
CA GLY A 87 1.54 -9.89 -15.78
C GLY A 87 0.46 -9.28 -14.89
N CYS A 88 0.50 -9.52 -13.58
CA CYS A 88 -0.51 -9.07 -12.62
C CYS A 88 0.10 -8.25 -11.48
N THR A 89 -0.75 -7.56 -10.73
CA THR A 89 -0.32 -6.82 -9.53
C THR A 89 -0.20 -7.75 -8.32
N ARG A 90 0.56 -7.36 -7.30
CA ARG A 90 0.63 -8.08 -6.03
C ARG A 90 -0.74 -8.21 -5.35
N ASN A 91 -1.58 -7.19 -5.51
CA ASN A 91 -2.95 -7.21 -4.98
C ASN A 91 -3.79 -8.32 -5.63
N SER A 92 -3.63 -8.53 -6.94
CA SER A 92 -4.27 -9.65 -7.66
C SER A 92 -3.78 -11.03 -7.18
N LEU A 93 -2.61 -11.09 -6.55
CA LEU A 93 -2.07 -12.27 -5.89
C LEU A 93 -2.51 -12.39 -4.43
N HIS A 94 -3.44 -11.55 -3.97
CA HIS A 94 -3.87 -11.41 -2.58
C HIS A 94 -2.73 -11.11 -1.58
N VAL A 95 -1.61 -10.54 -2.07
CA VAL A 95 -0.53 -10.07 -1.22
C VAL A 95 -0.66 -8.54 -1.08
N VAL A 96 -1.21 -8.13 0.05
CA VAL A 96 -1.54 -6.74 0.36
C VAL A 96 -0.40 -6.02 1.09
N ALA A 97 -0.40 -4.70 1.05
CA ALA A 97 0.49 -3.91 1.90
C ALA A 97 0.02 -3.99 3.37
N SER A 98 0.96 -3.95 4.32
CA SER A 98 0.58 -3.76 5.73
C SER A 98 -0.04 -2.37 5.91
N GLU A 99 -1.13 -2.32 6.65
CA GLU A 99 -1.82 -1.08 6.98
C GLU A 99 -0.94 -0.22 7.89
N LYS A 100 -0.48 0.91 7.39
CA LYS A 100 0.27 1.89 8.18
C LYS A 100 -0.51 3.18 8.34
N GLY A 101 -1.27 3.55 7.31
CA GLY A 101 -2.02 4.77 7.26
C GLY A 101 -3.18 4.80 8.23
N VAL A 102 -3.41 5.96 8.81
CA VAL A 102 -4.58 6.23 9.65
C VAL A 102 -5.23 7.55 9.24
N VAL A 103 -6.54 7.63 9.47
CA VAL A 103 -7.36 8.81 9.18
C VAL A 103 -8.17 9.21 10.40
N VAL A 104 -8.29 10.52 10.62
CA VAL A 104 -9.14 11.11 11.68
C VAL A 104 -9.79 12.38 11.13
N GLY A 105 -10.85 12.83 11.76
CA GLY A 105 -11.51 14.08 11.43
C GLY A 105 -12.84 13.91 10.71
N ARG A 106 -13.26 14.91 9.94
CA ARG A 106 -14.62 15.04 9.43
C ARG A 106 -14.87 14.19 8.18
N LEU A 107 -14.72 12.86 8.34
CA LEU A 107 -14.99 11.87 7.30
C LEU A 107 -15.88 10.79 7.87
N ARG A 108 -16.91 10.43 7.10
CA ARG A 108 -17.76 9.25 7.33
C ARG A 108 -17.80 8.42 6.06
N TYR A 109 -17.81 7.12 6.20
CA TYR A 109 -17.91 6.18 5.08
C TYR A 109 -18.40 4.82 5.56
N LYS A 110 -18.72 3.93 4.62
CA LYS A 110 -18.97 2.52 4.91
C LYS A 110 -17.75 1.68 4.58
N GLU A 111 -17.43 0.73 5.45
CA GLU A 111 -16.39 -0.29 5.25
C GLU A 111 -17.02 -1.67 5.47
N ASP A 112 -17.02 -2.49 4.42
CA ASP A 112 -17.70 -3.81 4.43
C ASP A 112 -19.19 -3.74 4.90
N GLY A 113 -19.84 -2.59 4.72
CA GLY A 113 -21.23 -2.35 5.15
C GLY A 113 -21.38 -1.65 6.50
N ASP A 114 -20.32 -1.59 7.31
CA ASP A 114 -20.34 -0.92 8.61
C ASP A 114 -20.12 0.59 8.46
N ASP A 115 -20.88 1.38 9.22
CA ASP A 115 -20.75 2.83 9.26
C ASP A 115 -19.54 3.27 10.11
N ILE A 116 -18.59 3.94 9.50
CA ILE A 116 -17.38 4.47 10.12
C ILE A 116 -17.49 6.00 10.25
N ASP A 117 -17.32 6.51 11.48
CA ASP A 117 -17.23 7.96 11.77
C ASP A 117 -15.83 8.29 12.30
N CYS A 118 -14.99 8.89 11.46
CA CYS A 118 -13.60 9.20 11.82
C CYS A 118 -13.46 10.30 12.90
N THR A 119 -14.52 11.02 13.26
CA THR A 119 -14.50 11.95 14.39
C THR A 119 -14.51 11.25 15.75
N LYS A 120 -14.89 9.96 15.79
CA LYS A 120 -15.06 9.16 17.00
C LYS A 120 -13.92 8.17 17.25
N MET A 121 -12.90 8.13 16.38
CA MET A 121 -11.84 7.12 16.42
C MET A 121 -10.71 7.43 17.41
N GLY A 122 -10.85 8.47 18.22
CA GLY A 122 -9.83 8.87 19.21
C GLY A 122 -8.53 9.39 18.55
N VAL A 123 -7.49 9.49 19.36
CA VAL A 123 -6.17 10.03 18.93
C VAL A 123 -5.48 9.12 17.92
N GLY A 124 -5.66 7.81 18.04
CA GLY A 124 -5.05 6.84 17.13
C GLY A 124 -5.64 6.82 15.72
N GLY A 125 -6.82 7.42 15.54
CA GLY A 125 -7.53 7.43 14.27
C GLY A 125 -8.04 6.06 13.83
N LYS A 126 -8.67 6.01 12.66
CA LYS A 126 -9.11 4.77 11.99
C LYS A 126 -8.02 4.30 11.02
N ALA A 127 -7.61 3.06 11.14
CA ALA A 127 -6.70 2.45 10.17
C ALA A 127 -7.31 2.46 8.76
N ILE A 128 -6.50 2.83 7.77
CA ILE A 128 -6.90 2.80 6.37
C ILE A 128 -6.83 1.36 5.89
N PRO A 129 -7.93 0.78 5.36
CA PRO A 129 -7.93 -0.60 4.92
C PRO A 129 -6.99 -0.83 3.74
N SER A 130 -6.33 -1.97 3.71
CA SER A 130 -5.46 -2.38 2.62
C SER A 130 -6.21 -2.52 1.28
N ASN A 131 -7.48 -2.93 1.34
CA ASN A 131 -8.40 -2.93 0.21
C ASN A 131 -9.32 -1.70 0.26
N VAL A 132 -8.95 -0.65 -0.46
CA VAL A 132 -9.69 0.62 -0.51
C VAL A 132 -11.03 0.50 -1.25
N ASP A 133 -11.27 -0.56 -2.01
CA ASP A 133 -12.56 -0.80 -2.68
C ASP A 133 -13.68 -1.10 -1.69
N LYS A 134 -13.34 -1.59 -0.48
CA LYS A 134 -14.28 -1.80 0.62
C LYS A 134 -14.84 -0.50 1.22
N VAL A 135 -14.18 0.62 0.95
CA VAL A 135 -14.60 1.96 1.40
C VAL A 135 -15.60 2.52 0.42
N THR A 136 -16.82 2.72 0.86
CA THR A 136 -17.94 3.22 0.04
C THR A 136 -18.68 4.35 0.74
N GLU A 137 -19.54 5.06 0.02
CA GLU A 137 -20.42 6.11 0.54
C GLU A 137 -19.68 7.19 1.36
N LEU A 138 -18.57 7.75 0.82
CA LEU A 138 -17.83 8.80 1.51
C LEU A 138 -18.70 10.06 1.67
N ARG A 139 -18.76 10.56 2.89
CA ARG A 139 -19.50 11.77 3.27
C ARG A 139 -18.63 12.65 4.15
N THR A 140 -18.68 13.97 3.95
CA THR A 140 -17.88 14.92 4.71
C THR A 140 -18.50 16.31 4.72
N ASP A 141 -18.22 17.08 5.76
CA ASP A 141 -18.39 18.52 5.84
C ASP A 141 -17.03 19.25 5.89
N ALA A 142 -15.94 18.53 5.67
CA ALA A 142 -14.60 19.09 5.61
C ALA A 142 -14.42 20.01 4.40
N LYS A 143 -13.53 20.97 4.54
CA LYS A 143 -13.15 21.91 3.48
C LYS A 143 -11.85 21.52 2.77
N PHE A 144 -11.02 20.70 3.42
CA PHE A 144 -9.74 20.24 2.87
C PHE A 144 -9.30 18.93 3.53
N VAL A 145 -8.34 18.26 2.88
CA VAL A 145 -7.61 17.11 3.43
C VAL A 145 -6.22 17.59 3.86
N LEU A 146 -5.79 17.26 5.06
CA LEU A 146 -4.45 17.50 5.56
C LEU A 146 -3.69 16.17 5.62
N LEU A 147 -2.70 16.01 4.74
CA LEU A 147 -1.76 14.89 4.77
C LEU A 147 -0.59 15.26 5.68
N VAL A 148 -0.37 14.47 6.73
CA VAL A 148 0.68 14.73 7.73
C VAL A 148 1.73 13.62 7.63
N GLU A 149 3.00 13.97 7.45
CA GLU A 149 4.08 13.01 7.33
C GLU A 149 4.43 12.36 8.66
N LYS A 150 4.62 13.15 9.72
CA LYS A 150 5.01 12.65 11.04
C LYS A 150 3.83 12.17 11.86
N ASP A 151 3.92 10.93 12.36
CA ASP A 151 2.91 10.35 13.27
C ASP A 151 2.71 11.18 14.54
N ALA A 152 3.79 11.72 15.12
CA ALA A 152 3.71 12.58 16.30
C ALA A 152 2.91 13.88 16.06
N ALA A 153 3.08 14.50 14.90
CA ALA A 153 2.31 15.68 14.52
C ALA A 153 0.84 15.34 14.27
N PHE A 154 0.57 14.19 13.63
CA PHE A 154 -0.78 13.68 13.45
C PHE A 154 -1.47 13.46 14.80
N MET A 155 -0.81 12.74 15.73
CA MET A 155 -1.37 12.47 17.06
C MET A 155 -1.70 13.75 17.81
N ARG A 156 -0.82 14.77 17.74
CA ARG A 156 -1.06 16.06 18.38
C ARG A 156 -2.27 16.77 17.80
N LEU A 157 -2.40 16.81 16.47
CA LEU A 157 -3.56 17.39 15.79
C LEU A 157 -4.86 16.63 16.11
N ALA A 158 -4.80 15.31 16.25
CA ALA A 158 -5.94 14.50 16.63
C ALA A 158 -6.34 14.70 18.08
N GLU A 159 -5.37 14.80 19.02
CA GLU A 159 -5.59 15.08 20.43
C GLU A 159 -6.26 16.45 20.64
N ASP A 160 -5.76 17.48 19.97
CA ASP A 160 -6.31 18.85 20.00
C ASP A 160 -7.64 18.95 19.22
N ARG A 161 -8.11 17.86 18.60
CA ARG A 161 -9.29 17.86 17.72
C ARG A 161 -9.28 19.01 16.72
N PHE A 162 -8.12 19.22 16.08
CA PHE A 162 -7.90 20.30 15.12
C PHE A 162 -8.99 20.40 14.06
N TYR A 163 -9.54 19.27 13.63
CA TYR A 163 -10.65 19.17 12.68
C TYR A 163 -11.99 19.77 13.17
N ASN A 164 -12.11 20.10 14.46
CA ASN A 164 -13.28 20.83 14.98
C ASN A 164 -13.12 22.34 14.78
N LYS A 165 -11.91 22.85 14.92
CA LYS A 165 -11.60 24.27 14.70
C LYS A 165 -11.51 24.59 13.20
N TYR A 166 -10.84 23.71 12.45
CA TYR A 166 -10.67 23.81 11.00
C TYR A 166 -11.26 22.55 10.35
N PRO A 167 -12.48 22.63 9.77
CA PRO A 167 -13.14 21.45 9.20
C PRO A 167 -12.26 20.76 8.16
N CYS A 168 -11.62 19.64 8.54
CA CYS A 168 -10.71 18.90 7.68
C CYS A 168 -10.73 17.39 7.97
N ILE A 169 -10.15 16.64 7.03
CA ILE A 169 -9.80 15.24 7.16
C ILE A 169 -8.29 15.20 7.35
N ILE A 170 -7.79 14.52 8.38
CA ILE A 170 -6.35 14.40 8.64
C ILE A 170 -5.92 12.97 8.35
N ILE A 171 -4.92 12.79 7.51
CA ILE A 171 -4.39 11.49 7.10
C ILE A 171 -2.88 11.45 7.39
N THR A 172 -2.40 10.36 7.94
CA THR A 172 -0.95 10.09 8.01
C THR A 172 -0.64 8.67 7.55
N ALA A 173 0.53 8.48 6.99
CA ALA A 173 1.09 7.16 6.67
C ALA A 173 2.26 6.78 7.61
N LYS A 174 2.49 7.57 8.66
CA LYS A 174 3.61 7.37 9.61
C LYS A 174 4.97 7.34 8.90
N GLY A 175 5.23 8.37 8.11
CA GLY A 175 6.34 8.55 7.18
C GLY A 175 5.89 8.48 5.72
N GLN A 176 6.69 7.86 4.85
CA GLN A 176 6.37 7.77 3.42
C GLN A 176 5.06 6.99 3.18
N PRO A 177 4.12 7.56 2.39
CA PRO A 177 2.82 6.96 2.15
C PRO A 177 2.94 5.61 1.44
N ASP A 178 2.36 4.57 2.04
CA ASP A 178 2.19 3.27 1.42
C ASP A 178 1.13 3.30 0.31
N VAL A 179 1.01 2.21 -0.43
CA VAL A 179 0.09 2.12 -1.58
C VAL A 179 -1.36 2.30 -1.14
N ALA A 180 -1.76 1.68 -0.01
CA ALA A 180 -3.12 1.78 0.51
C ALA A 180 -3.48 3.22 0.86
N THR A 181 -2.60 3.93 1.57
CA THR A 181 -2.80 5.36 1.92
C THR A 181 -2.90 6.24 0.68
N ARG A 182 -2.05 6.00 -0.34
CA ARG A 182 -2.12 6.75 -1.60
C ARG A 182 -3.41 6.51 -2.36
N LEU A 183 -3.87 5.27 -2.44
CA LEU A 183 -5.15 4.92 -3.08
C LEU A 183 -6.33 5.52 -2.33
N PHE A 184 -6.33 5.45 -0.99
CA PHE A 184 -7.35 6.05 -0.14
C PHE A 184 -7.40 7.57 -0.33
N LEU A 185 -6.26 8.26 -0.28
CA LEU A 185 -6.16 9.70 -0.51
C LEU A 185 -6.65 10.08 -1.91
N SER A 186 -6.28 9.30 -2.93
CA SER A 186 -6.75 9.51 -4.30
C SER A 186 -8.27 9.36 -4.42
N LYS A 187 -8.85 8.35 -3.76
CA LYS A 187 -10.30 8.12 -3.72
C LYS A 187 -11.02 9.27 -3.03
N VAL A 188 -10.56 9.66 -1.84
CA VAL A 188 -11.11 10.80 -1.08
C VAL A 188 -11.06 12.09 -1.90
N LYS A 189 -9.91 12.40 -2.52
CA LYS A 189 -9.77 13.58 -3.39
C LYS A 189 -10.73 13.56 -4.57
N ARG A 190 -10.85 12.43 -5.25
CA ARG A 190 -11.67 12.28 -6.44
C ARG A 190 -13.18 12.37 -6.15
N GLU A 191 -13.64 11.67 -5.11
CA GLU A 191 -15.06 11.57 -4.78
C GLU A 191 -15.58 12.81 -4.06
N LEU A 192 -14.79 13.37 -3.13
CA LEU A 192 -15.19 14.53 -2.33
C LEU A 192 -14.77 15.89 -2.95
N LYS A 193 -13.89 15.86 -3.97
CA LYS A 193 -13.37 17.06 -4.69
C LYS A 193 -12.73 18.10 -3.76
N LEU A 194 -12.09 17.65 -2.68
CA LEU A 194 -11.43 18.49 -1.70
C LEU A 194 -9.99 18.82 -2.08
N PRO A 195 -9.50 20.04 -1.79
CA PRO A 195 -8.07 20.35 -1.88
C PRO A 195 -7.28 19.52 -0.85
N VAL A 196 -6.06 19.11 -1.23
CA VAL A 196 -5.14 18.37 -0.37
C VAL A 196 -3.97 19.26 -0.02
N LEU A 197 -3.76 19.48 1.28
CA LEU A 197 -2.62 20.18 1.84
C LEU A 197 -1.67 19.16 2.47
N ALA A 198 -0.37 19.38 2.39
CA ALA A 198 0.64 18.51 3.00
C ALA A 198 1.39 19.26 4.11
N LEU A 199 1.50 18.64 5.28
CA LEU A 199 2.35 19.05 6.37
C LEU A 199 3.53 18.07 6.43
N VAL A 200 4.67 18.51 5.93
CA VAL A 200 5.89 17.70 5.76
C VAL A 200 7.07 18.38 6.41
N ASP A 201 8.11 17.62 6.70
CA ASP A 201 9.37 18.19 7.17
C ASP A 201 10.08 18.95 6.07
N ALA A 202 10.86 19.95 6.46
CA ALA A 202 11.77 20.66 5.56
C ALA A 202 13.09 19.88 5.46
N ASP A 203 13.02 18.61 5.00
CA ASP A 203 14.19 17.76 4.81
C ASP A 203 14.74 18.01 3.40
N PRO A 204 16.06 18.26 3.24
CA PRO A 204 16.67 18.50 1.93
C PRO A 204 16.88 17.24 1.10
N TYR A 205 16.49 16.04 1.55
CA TYR A 205 16.64 14.75 0.86
C TYR A 205 15.33 14.19 0.32
#